data_4fbba9f4876c2e08a90bf6f8348062e5
#
_entry.id   4fbba9f4876c2e08a90bf6f8348062e5
#
_cell.length_a   1.000
_cell.length_b   1.000
_cell.length_c   1.000
_cell.angle_alpha   90.00
_cell.angle_beta   90.00
_cell.angle_gamma   90.00
#
_symmetry.space_group_name_H-M   'P 1'
#
loop_
_entity.id
_entity.type
_entity.pdbx_description
1 polymer ?
#
loop_
_entity_poly.entity_id
_entity_poly.type
_entity_poly.pdbx_seq_one_letter_code
_entity_poly.pdbx_strand_id
1 'polypeptide(L)' 'MHRFTLPTMTCGGCARSVTKALRSVDPDARIETDPPARDVRVDSDHPREAFLAVLAEAGYPASS' A
#
# COMPACT_ATOMS: atom_id res chain seq x y z
N MET A 1 -3.12 2.00 -12.67
CA MET A 1 -3.34 1.29 -11.39
C MET A 1 -2.06 0.62 -10.95
N HIS A 2 -1.71 0.80 -9.69
CA HIS A 2 -0.52 0.16 -9.12
C HIS A 2 -0.93 -1.05 -8.28
N ARG A 3 -0.09 -2.05 -8.29
CA ARG A 3 -0.28 -3.24 -7.47
C ARG A 3 1.00 -3.55 -6.72
N PHE A 4 0.86 -3.82 -5.42
CA PHE A 4 1.99 -4.10 -4.55
C PHE A 4 1.77 -5.40 -3.82
N THR A 5 2.83 -6.18 -3.64
CA THR A 5 2.83 -7.33 -2.75
C THR A 5 3.59 -6.96 -1.49
N LEU A 6 2.92 -7.05 -0.35
CA LEU A 6 3.47 -6.66 0.95
C LEU A 6 3.57 -7.89 1.86
N PRO A 7 4.72 -8.58 1.88
CA PRO A 7 4.84 -9.84 2.61
C PRO A 7 4.53 -9.74 4.11
N THR A 8 4.71 -8.55 4.70
CA THR A 8 4.46 -8.35 6.12
C THR A 8 3.04 -7.89 6.44
N MET A 9 2.20 -7.65 5.43
CA MET A 9 0.81 -7.27 5.64
C MET A 9 -0.04 -8.54 5.87
N THR A 10 -0.18 -8.93 7.13
CA THR A 10 -0.80 -10.20 7.48
C THR A 10 -2.12 -10.10 8.23
N CYS A 11 -2.58 -8.89 8.57
CA CYS A 11 -3.80 -8.70 9.36
C CYS A 11 -4.51 -7.40 8.99
N GLY A 12 -5.74 -7.23 9.50
CA GLY A 12 -6.55 -6.03 9.25
C GLY A 12 -5.92 -4.75 9.77
N GLY A 13 -5.21 -4.81 10.90
CA GLY A 13 -4.49 -3.65 11.43
C GLY A 13 -3.36 -3.20 10.50
N CYS A 14 -2.68 -4.17 9.90
CA CYS A 14 -1.65 -3.89 8.91
C CYS A 14 -2.27 -3.19 7.68
N ALA A 15 -3.42 -3.68 7.21
CA ALA A 15 -4.10 -3.09 6.07
C ALA A 15 -4.47 -1.63 6.34
N ARG A 16 -4.90 -1.29 7.55
CA ARG A 16 -5.21 0.10 7.93
C ARG A 16 -3.97 0.98 7.86
N SER A 17 -2.86 0.51 8.39
CA SER A 17 -1.59 1.24 8.38
C SER A 17 -1.11 1.47 6.97
N VAL A 18 -1.21 0.45 6.12
CA VAL A 18 -0.86 0.54 4.70
C VAL A 18 -1.75 1.56 3.98
N THR A 19 -3.06 1.49 4.19
CA THR A 19 -4.00 2.43 3.59
C THR A 19 -3.66 3.87 4.00
N LYS A 20 -3.38 4.10 5.26
CA LYS A 20 -3.02 5.42 5.77
C LYS A 20 -1.73 5.93 5.12
N ALA A 21 -0.73 5.07 4.99
CA ALA A 21 0.52 5.43 4.35
C ALA A 21 0.31 5.83 2.87
N LEU A 22 -0.47 5.05 2.15
CA LEU A 22 -0.76 5.32 0.74
C LEU A 22 -1.55 6.62 0.56
N ARG A 23 -2.50 6.89 1.44
CA ARG A 23 -3.29 8.12 1.40
C ARG A 23 -2.49 9.36 1.78
N SER A 24 -1.36 9.20 2.43
CA SER A 24 -0.47 10.33 2.69
C SER A 24 0.16 10.86 1.41
N VAL A 25 0.25 10.02 0.37
CA VAL A 25 0.72 10.43 -0.95
C VAL A 25 -0.43 11.01 -1.76
N ASP A 26 -1.56 10.31 -1.80
CA ASP A 26 -2.73 10.71 -2.58
C ASP A 26 -4.01 10.43 -1.79
N PRO A 27 -4.59 11.46 -1.13
CA PRO A 27 -5.82 11.28 -0.35
C PRO A 27 -7.03 10.84 -1.16
N ASP A 28 -7.00 11.07 -2.48
CA ASP A 28 -8.11 10.71 -3.36
C ASP A 28 -7.92 9.35 -4.04
N ALA A 29 -6.82 8.67 -3.76
CA ALA A 29 -6.54 7.37 -4.35
C ALA A 29 -7.56 6.32 -3.90
N ARG A 30 -7.94 5.45 -4.83
CA ARG A 30 -8.70 4.24 -4.49
C ARG A 30 -7.73 3.17 -4.06
N ILE A 31 -7.95 2.65 -2.86
CA ILE A 31 -7.05 1.68 -2.26
C ILE A 31 -7.85 0.44 -1.88
N GLU A 32 -7.45 -0.70 -2.42
CA GLU A 32 -8.02 -2.00 -2.07
C GLU A 32 -6.92 -2.85 -1.44
N THR A 33 -7.20 -3.39 -0.27
CA THR A 33 -6.26 -4.26 0.43
C THR A 33 -6.83 -5.67 0.52
N ASP A 34 -5.94 -6.65 0.37
CA ASP A 34 -6.27 -8.07 0.50
C ASP A 34 -5.21 -8.74 1.37
N PRO A 35 -5.34 -8.64 2.72
CA PRO A 35 -4.35 -9.20 3.63
C PRO A 35 -4.06 -10.68 3.44
N PRO A 36 -5.04 -11.56 3.22
CA PRO A 36 -4.74 -12.98 2.99
C PRO A 36 -3.84 -13.23 1.79
N ALA A 37 -4.01 -12.45 0.72
CA ALA A 37 -3.17 -12.51 -0.47
C ALA A 37 -1.94 -11.61 -0.38
N ARG A 38 -1.87 -10.76 0.64
CA ARG A 38 -0.81 -9.77 0.85
C ARG A 38 -0.67 -8.78 -0.30
N ASP A 39 -1.77 -8.54 -0.98
CA ASP A 39 -1.84 -7.63 -2.12
C ASP A 39 -2.50 -6.31 -1.76
N VAL A 40 -2.03 -5.26 -2.39
CA VAL A 40 -2.65 -3.93 -2.32
C VAL A 40 -2.74 -3.37 -3.73
N ARG A 41 -3.90 -2.81 -4.06
CA ARG A 41 -4.12 -2.12 -5.33
C ARG A 41 -4.38 -0.66 -5.06
N VAL A 42 -3.70 0.19 -5.83
CA VAL A 42 -3.84 1.64 -5.70
C VAL A 42 -4.18 2.22 -7.07
N ASP A 43 -5.32 2.90 -7.15
CA ASP A 43 -5.72 3.60 -8.37
C ASP A 43 -5.41 5.08 -8.17
N SER A 44 -4.32 5.54 -8.77
CA SER A 44 -3.80 6.89 -8.61
C SER A 44 -2.90 7.26 -9.78
N ASP A 45 -2.81 8.56 -10.05
CA ASP A 45 -1.92 9.12 -11.07
C ASP A 45 -0.50 9.37 -10.54
N HIS A 46 -0.29 9.23 -9.23
CA HIS A 46 1.04 9.40 -8.65
C HIS A 46 1.98 8.28 -9.07
N PRO A 47 3.29 8.55 -9.15
CA PRO A 47 4.25 7.52 -9.54
C PRO A 47 4.35 6.43 -8.49
N ARG A 48 4.63 5.20 -8.97
CA ARG A 48 4.79 4.04 -8.10
C ARG A 48 5.82 4.26 -6.99
N GLU A 49 6.89 4.95 -7.31
CA GLU A 49 8.01 5.21 -6.39
C GLU A 49 7.56 5.97 -5.13
N ALA A 50 6.61 6.90 -5.27
CA ALA A 50 6.10 7.65 -4.14
C ALA A 50 5.41 6.72 -3.13
N PHE A 51 4.67 5.75 -3.62
CA PHE A 51 4.00 4.75 -2.76
C PHE A 51 5.01 3.79 -2.14
N LEU A 52 5.99 3.36 -2.91
CA LEU A 52 7.04 2.46 -2.40
C LEU A 52 7.78 3.07 -1.21
N ALA A 53 8.08 4.36 -1.29
CA ALA A 53 8.79 5.07 -0.22
C ALA A 53 7.97 5.08 1.08
N VAL A 54 6.69 5.44 1.01
CA VAL A 54 5.85 5.51 2.23
C VAL A 54 5.56 4.13 2.80
N LEU A 55 5.44 3.12 1.94
CA LEU A 55 5.25 1.75 2.41
C LEU A 55 6.47 1.25 3.17
N ALA A 56 7.67 1.53 2.68
CA ALA A 56 8.90 1.17 3.37
C ALA A 56 9.01 1.88 4.72
N GLU A 57 8.67 3.17 4.78
CA GLU A 57 8.68 3.93 6.03
C GLU A 57 7.68 3.39 7.04
N ALA A 58 6.54 2.91 6.59
CA ALA A 58 5.51 2.35 7.46
C ALA A 58 5.85 0.94 7.97
N GLY A 59 6.93 0.34 7.49
CA GLY A 59 7.32 -1.01 7.87
C GLY A 59 6.73 -2.11 6.98
N TYR A 60 6.20 -1.74 5.82
CA TYR A 60 5.60 -2.68 4.87
C TYR A 60 6.24 -2.56 3.49
N PRO A 61 7.54 -2.88 3.37
CA PRO A 61 8.20 -2.78 2.07
C PRO A 61 7.57 -3.73 1.05
N ALA A 62 7.36 -3.23 -0.16
CA ALA A 62 6.80 -4.03 -1.23
C ALA A 62 7.88 -4.95 -1.82
N SER A 63 7.51 -6.20 -2.09
CA SER A 63 8.40 -7.16 -2.74
C SER A 63 8.28 -7.12 -4.27
N SER A 64 7.20 -6.52 -4.74
CA SER A 64 7.00 -6.38 -6.19
C SER A 64 6.04 -5.25 -6.52
#